data_1ee5e939478e4a268dbdb185390c1eaa
#
_entry.id   1ee5e939478e4a268dbdb185390c1eaa
#
_cell.length_a   1.000
_cell.length_b   1.000
_cell.length_c   1.000
_cell.angle_alpha   90.00
_cell.angle_beta   90.00
_cell.angle_gamma   90.00
#
_symmetry.space_group_name_H-M   'P 1'
#
loop_
_entity.id
_entity.type
_entity.pdbx_description
1 polymer ?
#
loop_
_entity_poly.entity_id
_entity_poly.type
_entity_poly.pdbx_seq_one_letter_code
_entity_poly.pdbx_strand_id
1 'polypeptide(L)'
;TGDRAFLEKMWPHVAGAFGYMEQLRASERTAANRALDPAFYGMMPASISHEGYSAKPMHSYWDNFWALRGYKDAVEIARALGKDEDERRMARARDQFRADLADSLRAATRRHGIDYLPGAAELGDFDPTSTTIALAPGGEQDWLPRDLLENTFERYWREFVQRRDGQREWKDYTPYEWRNVAAFVRLGWRDRAWQATEFFFKDRAPQAWNQWAEVVSRTPRKPFFVGDLPHAWVASDFLRSALDMFAYTRERDDSLVLAAGVPLDWLDGEGVAIEGLYTPHGRLGYSLRRSDGQLQLDVAAEAGLPPGGLVLAWPYPGTPGATTIDGEPAQWRDGELRIARPGARVRVAVP
;
A
#
# COMPACT_ATOMS: atom_id res chain seq x y z
N THR A 1 2.63 -17.53 7.47
CA THR A 1 2.83 -19.01 7.46
C THR A 1 2.39 -19.66 8.76
N GLY A 2 2.27 -18.91 9.85
CA GLY A 2 1.95 -19.44 11.18
C GLY A 2 3.10 -20.23 11.83
N ASP A 3 4.32 -20.16 11.30
CA ASP A 3 5.48 -20.86 11.84
C ASP A 3 6.03 -20.14 13.08
N ARG A 4 5.49 -20.53 14.24
CA ARG A 4 5.87 -19.98 15.54
C ARG A 4 7.34 -20.28 15.88
N ALA A 5 7.84 -21.48 15.55
CA ALA A 5 9.23 -21.85 15.84
C ALA A 5 10.22 -20.98 15.08
N PHE A 6 9.89 -20.64 13.82
CA PHE A 6 10.68 -19.68 13.05
C PHE A 6 10.65 -18.27 13.68
N LEU A 7 9.49 -17.79 14.12
CA LEU A 7 9.38 -16.50 14.81
C LEU A 7 10.21 -16.46 16.10
N GLU A 8 10.17 -17.54 16.91
CA GLU A 8 10.98 -17.65 18.14
C GLU A 8 12.48 -17.58 17.82
N LYS A 9 12.92 -18.29 16.77
CA LYS A 9 14.31 -18.24 16.30
C LYS A 9 14.71 -16.84 15.84
N MET A 10 13.81 -16.10 15.17
CA MET A 10 14.10 -14.77 14.64
C MET A 10 13.96 -13.65 15.69
N TRP A 11 13.32 -13.91 16.80
CA TRP A 11 13.04 -12.90 17.82
C TRP A 11 14.26 -12.07 18.28
N PRO A 12 15.44 -12.64 18.59
CA PRO A 12 16.61 -11.85 18.98
C PRO A 12 17.02 -10.83 17.91
N HIS A 13 16.88 -11.19 16.63
CA HIS A 13 17.18 -10.30 15.50
C HIS A 13 16.15 -9.17 15.37
N VAL A 14 14.86 -9.49 15.54
CA VAL A 14 13.78 -8.50 15.54
C VAL A 14 13.96 -7.49 16.68
N ALA A 15 14.21 -7.98 17.90
CA ALA A 15 14.43 -7.13 19.06
C ALA A 15 15.70 -6.27 18.90
N GLY A 16 16.76 -6.82 18.34
CA GLY A 16 18.01 -6.09 18.05
C GLY A 16 17.80 -5.00 16.99
N ALA A 17 17.13 -5.31 15.88
CA ALA A 17 16.81 -4.35 14.83
C ALA A 17 15.91 -3.21 15.36
N PHE A 18 14.87 -3.55 16.13
CA PHE A 18 14.04 -2.56 16.80
C PHE A 18 14.86 -1.63 17.73
N GLY A 19 15.72 -2.20 18.56
CA GLY A 19 16.59 -1.42 19.44
C GLY A 19 17.52 -0.48 18.69
N TYR A 20 18.06 -0.92 17.56
CA TYR A 20 18.91 -0.09 16.71
C TYR A 20 18.11 1.05 16.04
N MET A 21 16.91 0.80 15.53
CA MET A 21 16.03 1.85 14.99
C MET A 21 15.70 2.91 16.07
N GLU A 22 15.47 2.50 17.32
CA GLU A 22 15.25 3.44 18.43
C GLU A 22 16.49 4.30 18.72
N GLN A 23 17.70 3.74 18.62
CA GLN A 23 18.94 4.50 18.75
C GLN A 23 19.09 5.54 17.63
N LEU A 24 18.79 5.14 16.38
CA LEU A 24 18.81 6.05 15.23
C LEU A 24 17.82 7.20 15.42
N ARG A 25 16.58 6.91 15.80
CA ARG A 25 15.59 7.94 16.07
C ARG A 25 15.97 8.85 17.24
N ALA A 26 16.56 8.29 18.29
CA ALA A 26 17.00 9.07 19.46
C ALA A 26 18.08 10.09 19.09
N SER A 27 18.97 9.78 18.12
CA SER A 27 19.96 10.74 17.62
C SER A 27 19.33 11.95 16.93
N GLU A 28 18.14 11.79 16.33
CA GLU A 28 17.40 12.87 15.68
C GLU A 28 16.38 13.56 16.62
N ARG A 29 15.95 12.93 17.71
CA ARG A 29 15.02 13.51 18.70
C ARG A 29 15.71 14.47 19.68
N THR A 30 16.41 15.45 19.15
CA THR A 30 17.19 16.42 19.94
C THR A 30 16.57 17.82 19.91
N ALA A 31 16.81 18.59 20.96
CA ALA A 31 16.41 20.01 21.00
C ALA A 31 17.06 20.81 19.85
N ALA A 32 18.29 20.43 19.47
CA ALA A 32 19.01 21.06 18.36
C ALA A 32 18.28 20.83 17.02
N ASN A 33 17.90 19.60 16.69
CA ASN A 33 17.15 19.30 15.47
C ASN A 33 15.79 19.99 15.45
N ARG A 34 15.08 19.98 16.59
CA ARG A 34 13.79 20.68 16.70
C ARG A 34 13.92 22.19 16.48
N ALA A 35 15.02 22.80 16.91
CA ALA A 35 15.29 24.22 16.69
C ALA A 35 15.77 24.53 15.27
N LEU A 36 16.53 23.61 14.66
CA LEU A 36 17.04 23.73 13.31
C LEU A 36 15.89 23.61 12.29
N ASP A 37 15.18 22.51 12.33
CA ASP A 37 14.01 22.26 11.53
C ASP A 37 13.13 21.17 12.19
N PRO A 38 11.88 21.52 12.59
CA PRO A 38 10.97 20.55 13.18
C PRO A 38 10.73 19.29 12.31
N ALA A 39 10.94 19.39 10.99
CA ALA A 39 10.77 18.27 10.07
C ALA A 39 11.81 17.15 10.28
N PHE A 40 12.93 17.42 10.92
CA PHE A 40 13.96 16.40 11.18
C PHE A 40 13.77 15.68 12.53
N TYR A 41 12.97 16.25 13.41
CA TYR A 41 12.84 15.74 14.76
C TYR A 41 12.17 14.36 14.82
N GLY A 42 12.89 13.37 15.34
CA GLY A 42 12.39 12.02 15.57
C GLY A 42 12.27 11.15 14.32
N MET A 43 12.82 11.62 13.20
CA MET A 43 12.95 10.87 11.96
C MET A 43 14.09 9.84 12.04
N MET A 44 14.20 8.94 11.07
CA MET A 44 15.45 8.23 10.79
C MET A 44 16.48 9.23 10.28
N PRO A 45 17.77 9.04 10.59
CA PRO A 45 18.83 9.96 10.14
C PRO A 45 18.89 10.11 8.63
N ALA A 46 19.45 11.24 8.19
CA ALA A 46 19.69 11.47 6.77
C ALA A 46 20.51 10.34 6.15
N SER A 47 20.06 9.82 5.01
CA SER A 47 20.66 8.71 4.28
C SER A 47 20.66 8.95 2.78
N ILE A 48 21.38 8.09 2.02
CA ILE A 48 21.26 8.03 0.55
C ILE A 48 19.92 7.38 0.13
N SER A 49 19.19 6.81 1.09
CA SER A 49 17.92 6.12 0.90
C SER A 49 18.01 5.03 -0.18
N HIS A 50 17.02 4.95 -1.06
CA HIS A 50 17.00 4.08 -2.23
C HIS A 50 17.89 4.59 -3.38
N GLU A 51 19.08 5.11 -3.08
CA GLU A 51 20.02 5.76 -4.00
C GLU A 51 19.55 7.10 -4.59
N GLY A 52 18.32 7.53 -4.30
CA GLY A 52 17.75 8.78 -4.80
C GLY A 52 18.49 10.03 -4.30
N TYR A 53 19.17 9.93 -3.16
CA TYR A 53 19.88 11.04 -2.51
C TYR A 53 21.41 10.82 -2.44
N SER A 54 21.97 10.12 -3.42
CA SER A 54 23.40 9.76 -3.45
C SER A 54 24.34 10.97 -3.46
N ALA A 55 23.91 12.11 -4.03
CA ALA A 55 24.70 13.33 -4.06
C ALA A 55 24.82 14.00 -2.68
N LYS A 56 23.78 13.92 -1.87
CA LYS A 56 23.74 14.41 -0.49
C LYS A 56 22.66 13.66 0.28
N PRO A 57 23.01 13.01 1.41
CA PRO A 57 22.04 12.35 2.26
C PRO A 57 20.91 13.27 2.73
N MET A 58 19.67 12.76 2.75
CA MET A 58 18.45 13.49 3.13
C MET A 58 17.63 12.69 4.13
N HIS A 59 16.76 13.36 4.90
CA HIS A 59 15.73 12.70 5.70
C HIS A 59 14.59 12.24 4.78
N SER A 60 14.74 11.04 4.26
CA SER A 60 13.82 10.44 3.29
C SER A 60 12.55 9.92 3.97
N TYR A 61 11.38 10.29 3.45
CA TYR A 61 10.11 9.71 3.92
C TYR A 61 9.95 8.25 3.52
N TRP A 62 10.55 7.80 2.42
CA TRP A 62 10.59 6.39 2.05
C TRP A 62 11.26 5.53 3.14
N ASP A 63 12.42 5.94 3.65
CA ASP A 63 13.10 5.25 4.75
C ASP A 63 12.23 5.21 6.01
N ASN A 64 11.58 6.32 6.31
CA ASN A 64 10.73 6.45 7.48
C ASN A 64 9.45 5.60 7.39
N PHE A 65 8.84 5.48 6.21
CA PHE A 65 7.70 4.57 6.00
C PHE A 65 8.09 3.11 6.15
N TRP A 66 9.26 2.71 5.63
CA TRP A 66 9.79 1.36 5.85
C TRP A 66 10.13 1.09 7.32
N ALA A 67 10.75 2.04 8.00
CA ALA A 67 11.02 1.93 9.43
C ALA A 67 9.72 1.78 10.22
N LEU A 68 8.71 2.60 9.95
CA LEU A 68 7.40 2.50 10.60
C LEU A 68 6.75 1.12 10.34
N ARG A 69 6.88 0.57 9.14
CA ARG A 69 6.46 -0.82 8.86
C ARG A 69 7.21 -1.80 9.76
N GLY A 70 8.52 -1.67 9.90
CA GLY A 70 9.32 -2.51 10.79
C GLY A 70 8.89 -2.44 12.25
N TYR A 71 8.51 -1.25 12.75
CA TYR A 71 7.94 -1.09 14.08
C TYR A 71 6.62 -1.85 14.25
N LYS A 72 5.74 -1.77 13.23
CA LYS A 72 4.45 -2.49 13.23
C LYS A 72 4.67 -3.99 13.25
N ASP A 73 5.57 -4.49 12.41
CA ASP A 73 5.90 -5.92 12.34
C ASP A 73 6.50 -6.42 13.65
N ALA A 74 7.35 -5.62 14.33
CA ALA A 74 7.91 -5.98 15.62
C ALA A 74 6.82 -6.13 16.70
N VAL A 75 5.81 -5.25 16.71
CA VAL A 75 4.64 -5.35 17.60
C VAL A 75 3.87 -6.64 17.34
N GLU A 76 3.56 -6.95 16.07
CA GLU A 76 2.81 -8.16 15.70
C GLU A 76 3.58 -9.44 16.04
N ILE A 77 4.89 -9.46 15.82
CA ILE A 77 5.73 -10.62 16.18
C ILE A 77 5.77 -10.79 17.70
N ALA A 78 5.93 -9.71 18.47
CA ALA A 78 5.90 -9.76 19.94
C ALA A 78 4.56 -10.34 20.45
N ARG A 79 3.44 -9.86 19.87
CA ARG A 79 2.08 -10.36 20.17
C ARG A 79 1.97 -11.85 19.85
N ALA A 80 2.36 -12.28 18.66
CA ALA A 80 2.28 -13.69 18.23
C ALA A 80 3.11 -14.62 19.12
N LEU A 81 4.20 -14.10 19.72
CA LEU A 81 5.05 -14.85 20.66
C LEU A 81 4.60 -14.75 22.11
N GLY A 82 3.56 -13.97 22.45
CA GLY A 82 3.10 -13.76 23.82
C GLY A 82 4.08 -12.96 24.67
N LYS A 83 4.82 -12.02 24.06
CA LYS A 83 5.81 -11.15 24.74
C LYS A 83 5.17 -9.82 25.11
N ASP A 84 4.22 -9.85 26.03
CA ASP A 84 3.33 -8.74 26.37
C ASP A 84 4.04 -7.44 26.76
N GLU A 85 5.17 -7.53 27.45
CA GLU A 85 5.95 -6.33 27.85
C GLU A 85 6.60 -5.70 26.63
N ASP A 86 7.23 -6.49 25.78
CA ASP A 86 7.82 -6.05 24.53
C ASP A 86 6.76 -5.49 23.59
N GLU A 87 5.62 -6.17 23.43
CA GLU A 87 4.51 -5.69 22.61
C GLU A 87 4.08 -4.28 23.04
N ARG A 88 3.82 -4.07 24.34
CA ARG A 88 3.42 -2.76 24.85
C ARG A 88 4.51 -1.70 24.66
N ARG A 89 5.78 -2.05 24.87
CA ARG A 89 6.91 -1.13 24.67
C ARG A 89 7.05 -0.75 23.21
N MET A 90 7.03 -1.72 22.30
CA MET A 90 7.17 -1.51 20.87
C MET A 90 5.96 -0.76 20.30
N ALA A 91 4.75 -1.02 20.76
CA ALA A 91 3.54 -0.30 20.36
C ALA A 91 3.63 1.20 20.73
N ARG A 92 4.08 1.53 21.95
CA ARG A 92 4.29 2.94 22.34
C ARG A 92 5.32 3.64 21.45
N ALA A 93 6.41 2.95 21.11
CA ALA A 93 7.46 3.51 20.26
C ALA A 93 6.96 3.71 18.81
N ARG A 94 6.20 2.75 18.27
CA ARG A 94 5.50 2.86 16.97
C ARG A 94 4.59 4.09 16.95
N ASP A 95 3.75 4.26 17.95
CA ASP A 95 2.76 5.35 18.00
C ASP A 95 3.46 6.70 18.13
N GLN A 96 4.54 6.79 18.92
CA GLN A 96 5.37 7.97 19.00
C GLN A 96 6.03 8.29 17.67
N PHE A 97 6.59 7.27 16.98
CA PHE A 97 7.21 7.47 15.67
C PHE A 97 6.19 7.93 14.61
N ARG A 98 5.00 7.35 14.60
CA ARG A 98 3.91 7.80 13.72
C ARG A 98 3.55 9.27 13.97
N ALA A 99 3.50 9.70 15.23
CA ALA A 99 3.23 11.09 15.58
C ALA A 99 4.37 12.02 15.10
N ASP A 100 5.63 11.66 15.36
CA ASP A 100 6.80 12.42 14.90
C ASP A 100 6.81 12.55 13.37
N LEU A 101 6.51 11.46 12.66
CA LEU A 101 6.44 11.43 11.19
C LEU A 101 5.31 12.33 10.65
N ALA A 102 4.14 12.31 11.27
CA ALA A 102 3.04 13.19 10.90
C ALA A 102 3.38 14.67 11.13
N ASP A 103 4.06 15.00 12.21
CA ASP A 103 4.53 16.36 12.51
C ASP A 103 5.62 16.81 11.53
N SER A 104 6.56 15.92 11.19
CA SER A 104 7.58 16.13 10.16
C SER A 104 6.96 16.46 8.80
N LEU A 105 6.01 15.65 8.32
CA LEU A 105 5.30 15.89 7.07
C LEU A 105 4.61 17.25 7.05
N ARG A 106 3.90 17.62 8.14
CA ARG A 106 3.27 18.95 8.26
C ARG A 106 4.28 20.09 8.27
N ALA A 107 5.43 19.90 8.91
CA ALA A 107 6.49 20.90 8.95
C ALA A 107 7.11 21.10 7.56
N ALA A 108 7.46 20.00 6.88
CA ALA A 108 8.04 20.02 5.54
C ALA A 108 7.08 20.65 4.50
N THR A 109 5.80 20.25 4.50
CA THR A 109 4.81 20.80 3.57
C THR A 109 4.60 22.31 3.75
N ARG A 110 4.53 22.78 5.01
CA ARG A 110 4.46 24.23 5.29
C ARG A 110 5.72 24.98 4.85
N ARG A 111 6.89 24.43 5.16
CA ARG A 111 8.18 25.04 4.81
C ARG A 111 8.35 25.23 3.30
N HIS A 112 7.98 24.21 2.53
CA HIS A 112 8.14 24.23 1.08
C HIS A 112 6.93 24.83 0.34
N GLY A 113 5.84 25.16 1.02
CA GLY A 113 4.62 25.68 0.40
C GLY A 113 3.98 24.71 -0.59
N ILE A 114 4.02 23.40 -0.29
CA ILE A 114 3.50 22.32 -1.13
C ILE A 114 2.23 21.71 -0.55
N ASP A 115 1.40 21.15 -1.42
CA ASP A 115 0.12 20.52 -1.10
C ASP A 115 0.11 18.99 -1.30
N TYR A 116 1.28 18.37 -1.35
CA TYR A 116 1.50 16.93 -1.54
C TYR A 116 2.51 16.40 -0.51
N LEU A 117 2.59 15.07 -0.38
CA LEU A 117 3.57 14.39 0.46
C LEU A 117 4.94 14.41 -0.24
N PRO A 118 5.98 14.99 0.38
CA PRO A 118 7.32 15.08 -0.21
C PRO A 118 8.09 13.77 -0.15
N GLY A 119 9.11 13.63 -1.01
CA GLY A 119 10.08 12.53 -0.96
C GLY A 119 11.09 12.67 0.17
N ALA A 120 11.59 13.90 0.41
CA ALA A 120 12.51 14.21 1.50
C ALA A 120 12.13 15.52 2.22
N ALA A 121 12.43 15.57 3.52
CA ALA A 121 12.11 16.73 4.34
C ALA A 121 12.85 17.99 3.90
N GLU A 122 14.12 17.89 3.47
CA GLU A 122 14.95 19.01 3.04
C GLU A 122 14.52 19.62 1.71
N LEU A 123 14.01 18.77 0.78
CA LEU A 123 13.80 19.18 -0.60
C LEU A 123 12.35 19.56 -0.90
N GLY A 124 11.37 18.91 -0.24
CA GLY A 124 9.98 19.04 -0.62
C GLY A 124 9.70 18.53 -2.04
N ASP A 125 10.53 17.61 -2.54
CA ASP A 125 10.48 17.03 -3.87
C ASP A 125 9.24 16.17 -4.09
N PHE A 126 8.79 16.10 -5.34
CA PHE A 126 7.64 15.28 -5.70
C PHE A 126 8.10 13.87 -6.08
N ASP A 127 7.93 12.93 -5.15
CA ASP A 127 8.24 11.52 -5.35
C ASP A 127 7.06 10.61 -4.95
N PRO A 128 6.03 10.54 -5.79
CA PRO A 128 4.84 9.72 -5.51
C PRO A 128 5.14 8.23 -5.49
N THR A 129 6.14 7.77 -6.25
CA THR A 129 6.52 6.36 -6.33
C THR A 129 7.11 5.88 -5.00
N SER A 130 7.94 6.68 -4.36
CA SER A 130 8.43 6.41 -3.01
C SER A 130 7.33 6.54 -1.96
N THR A 131 6.41 7.48 -2.12
CA THR A 131 5.27 7.68 -1.21
C THR A 131 4.32 6.47 -1.18
N THR A 132 4.24 5.68 -2.26
CA THR A 132 3.41 4.46 -2.29
C THR A 132 3.73 3.49 -1.16
N ILE A 133 4.97 3.47 -0.66
CA ILE A 133 5.39 2.59 0.45
C ILE A 133 4.60 2.86 1.74
N ALA A 134 4.18 4.10 1.95
CA ALA A 134 3.30 4.42 3.07
C ALA A 134 1.97 3.68 3.02
N LEU A 135 1.48 3.36 1.82
CA LEU A 135 0.20 2.66 1.63
C LEU A 135 0.40 1.14 1.52
N ALA A 136 1.31 0.70 0.63
CA ALA A 136 1.61 -0.70 0.39
C ALA A 136 3.13 -0.94 0.37
N PRO A 137 3.73 -1.58 1.41
CA PRO A 137 3.10 -2.34 2.48
C PRO A 137 2.80 -1.56 3.77
N GLY A 138 3.02 -0.26 3.83
CA GLY A 138 2.95 0.55 5.05
C GLY A 138 1.60 0.51 5.76
N GLY A 139 0.47 0.53 5.01
CA GLY A 139 -0.88 0.52 5.58
C GLY A 139 -1.28 1.82 6.29
N GLU A 140 -0.62 2.95 5.96
CA GLU A 140 -0.79 4.25 6.62
C GLU A 140 -1.83 5.16 5.93
N GLN A 141 -2.58 4.69 4.93
CA GLN A 141 -3.55 5.50 4.19
C GLN A 141 -4.61 6.19 5.05
N ASP A 142 -4.91 5.64 6.22
CA ASP A 142 -5.92 6.17 7.14
C ASP A 142 -5.35 7.12 8.19
N TRP A 143 -4.03 7.23 8.32
CA TRP A 143 -3.32 8.08 9.30
C TRP A 143 -2.58 9.25 8.66
N LEU A 144 -2.26 9.16 7.38
CA LEU A 144 -1.66 10.27 6.64
C LEU A 144 -2.68 11.42 6.43
N PRO A 145 -2.23 12.68 6.35
CA PRO A 145 -3.12 13.80 5.99
C PRO A 145 -3.81 13.52 4.66
N ARG A 146 -5.13 13.36 4.69
CA ARG A 146 -5.91 12.85 3.56
C ARG A 146 -5.82 13.75 2.33
N ASP A 147 -5.86 15.04 2.52
CA ASP A 147 -5.72 16.06 1.47
C ASP A 147 -4.36 15.98 0.78
N LEU A 148 -3.26 15.89 1.54
CA LEU A 148 -1.92 15.76 0.97
C LEU A 148 -1.76 14.42 0.24
N LEU A 149 -2.32 13.35 0.79
CA LEU A 149 -2.27 12.03 0.17
C LEU A 149 -3.02 12.01 -1.16
N GLU A 150 -4.25 12.51 -1.21
CA GLU A 150 -5.03 12.59 -2.43
C GLU A 150 -4.36 13.47 -3.47
N ASN A 151 -3.90 14.67 -3.09
CA ASN A 151 -3.21 15.58 -4.00
C ASN A 151 -1.94 14.96 -4.60
N THR A 152 -1.18 14.17 -3.81
CA THR A 152 -0.01 13.44 -4.30
C THR A 152 -0.37 12.53 -5.48
N PHE A 153 -1.38 11.68 -5.30
CA PHE A 153 -1.75 10.70 -6.31
C PHE A 153 -2.60 11.27 -7.44
N GLU A 154 -3.36 12.37 -7.20
CA GLU A 154 -4.00 13.15 -8.26
C GLU A 154 -2.99 13.82 -9.18
N ARG A 155 -1.93 14.40 -8.61
CA ARG A 155 -0.84 14.97 -9.39
C ARG A 155 -0.12 13.90 -10.20
N TYR A 156 0.22 12.76 -9.55
CA TYR A 156 0.84 11.63 -10.26
C TYR A 156 -0.04 11.16 -11.42
N TRP A 157 -1.34 10.98 -11.20
CA TRP A 157 -2.26 10.55 -12.24
C TRP A 157 -2.29 11.49 -13.44
N ARG A 158 -2.37 12.79 -13.22
CA ARG A 158 -2.32 13.78 -14.31
C ARG A 158 -1.02 13.70 -15.10
N GLU A 159 0.11 13.58 -14.41
CA GLU A 159 1.42 13.47 -15.06
C GLU A 159 1.58 12.14 -15.80
N PHE A 160 1.06 11.04 -15.24
CA PHE A 160 1.01 9.72 -15.87
C PHE A 160 0.21 9.77 -17.18
N VAL A 161 -1.00 10.32 -17.16
CA VAL A 161 -1.85 10.45 -18.36
C VAL A 161 -1.18 11.28 -19.44
N GLN A 162 -0.59 12.44 -19.08
CA GLN A 162 0.14 13.28 -20.01
C GLN A 162 1.32 12.55 -20.67
N ARG A 163 2.07 11.78 -19.90
CA ARG A 163 3.19 10.96 -20.40
C ARG A 163 2.70 9.82 -21.28
N ARG A 164 1.66 9.09 -20.83
CA ARG A 164 1.04 8.01 -21.58
C ARG A 164 0.56 8.46 -22.96
N ASP A 165 -0.07 9.62 -23.03
CA ASP A 165 -0.69 10.18 -24.24
C ASP A 165 0.29 11.03 -25.08
N GLY A 166 1.57 11.06 -24.72
CA GLY A 166 2.63 11.76 -25.47
C GLY A 166 2.61 13.27 -25.33
N GLN A 167 1.85 13.82 -24.37
CA GLN A 167 1.77 15.28 -24.11
C GLN A 167 2.93 15.78 -23.25
N ARG A 168 3.64 14.87 -22.58
CA ARG A 168 4.81 15.16 -21.75
C ARG A 168 5.90 14.14 -22.02
N GLU A 169 7.16 14.58 -22.05
CA GLU A 169 8.30 13.67 -22.19
C GLU A 169 8.36 12.68 -21.01
N TRP A 170 8.56 11.41 -21.31
CA TRP A 170 8.79 10.38 -20.30
C TRP A 170 10.29 10.13 -20.17
N LYS A 171 10.98 11.06 -19.53
CA LYS A 171 12.43 11.03 -19.42
C LYS A 171 12.91 9.97 -18.46
N ASP A 172 12.32 9.93 -17.28
CA ASP A 172 12.79 9.14 -16.15
C ASP A 172 11.78 8.00 -15.84
N TYR A 173 11.41 7.23 -16.88
CA TYR A 173 10.50 6.11 -16.71
C TYR A 173 11.19 4.99 -15.92
N THR A 174 10.58 4.58 -14.81
CA THR A 174 10.95 3.40 -14.07
C THR A 174 9.74 2.52 -13.84
N PRO A 175 9.83 1.20 -14.15
CA PRO A 175 8.77 0.25 -13.84
C PRO A 175 8.40 0.13 -12.35
N TYR A 176 9.14 0.71 -11.43
CA TYR A 176 8.70 0.90 -10.03
C TYR A 176 7.37 1.66 -9.93
N GLU A 177 6.96 2.37 -10.97
CA GLU A 177 5.64 3.01 -11.03
C GLU A 177 4.47 1.99 -10.92
N TRP A 178 4.73 0.68 -11.03
CA TRP A 178 3.78 -0.37 -10.66
C TRP A 178 3.21 -0.20 -9.25
N ARG A 179 3.97 0.34 -8.32
CA ARG A 179 3.53 0.60 -6.94
C ARG A 179 2.30 1.49 -6.87
N ASN A 180 2.14 2.40 -7.83
CA ASN A 180 1.00 3.31 -7.87
C ASN A 180 -0.33 2.57 -8.10
N VAL A 181 -0.32 1.39 -8.73
CA VAL A 181 -1.52 0.55 -8.88
C VAL A 181 -2.07 0.16 -7.51
N ALA A 182 -1.24 -0.38 -6.62
CA ALA A 182 -1.64 -0.71 -5.25
C ALA A 182 -2.12 0.53 -4.47
N ALA A 183 -1.46 1.68 -4.67
CA ALA A 183 -1.89 2.93 -4.05
C ALA A 183 -3.30 3.34 -4.53
N PHE A 184 -3.56 3.29 -5.84
CA PHE A 184 -4.89 3.58 -6.39
C PHE A 184 -5.97 2.63 -5.85
N VAL A 185 -5.67 1.33 -5.74
CA VAL A 185 -6.60 0.35 -5.14
C VAL A 185 -6.96 0.75 -3.71
N ARG A 186 -5.96 1.10 -2.88
CA ARG A 186 -6.16 1.48 -1.48
C ARG A 186 -6.85 2.84 -1.30
N LEU A 187 -6.77 3.72 -2.31
CA LEU A 187 -7.50 4.98 -2.38
C LEU A 187 -8.92 4.82 -2.92
N GLY A 188 -9.30 3.62 -3.38
CA GLY A 188 -10.61 3.35 -3.99
C GLY A 188 -10.71 3.80 -5.46
N TRP A 189 -9.59 4.08 -6.12
CA TRP A 189 -9.54 4.56 -7.50
C TRP A 189 -9.38 3.40 -8.48
N ARG A 190 -10.36 2.53 -8.50
CA ARG A 190 -10.42 1.28 -9.28
C ARG A 190 -10.05 1.46 -10.75
N ASP A 191 -10.68 2.42 -11.44
CA ASP A 191 -10.49 2.63 -12.86
C ASP A 191 -9.07 3.11 -13.19
N ARG A 192 -8.48 3.93 -12.32
CA ARG A 192 -7.08 4.38 -12.47
C ARG A 192 -6.10 3.23 -12.23
N ALA A 193 -6.38 2.39 -11.24
CA ALA A 193 -5.59 1.19 -10.98
C ALA A 193 -5.57 0.28 -12.22
N TRP A 194 -6.74 0.06 -12.84
CA TRP A 194 -6.84 -0.76 -14.03
C TRP A 194 -6.15 -0.13 -15.25
N GLN A 195 -6.39 1.14 -15.54
CA GLN A 195 -5.73 1.84 -16.65
C GLN A 195 -4.20 1.82 -16.54
N ALA A 196 -3.67 2.02 -15.34
CA ALA A 196 -2.24 1.93 -15.10
C ALA A 196 -1.72 0.50 -15.29
N THR A 197 -2.46 -0.50 -14.80
CA THR A 197 -2.15 -1.93 -15.00
C THR A 197 -2.06 -2.27 -16.47
N GLU A 198 -3.07 -1.93 -17.28
CA GLU A 198 -3.06 -2.18 -18.72
C GLU A 198 -1.87 -1.52 -19.42
N PHE A 199 -1.59 -0.27 -19.04
CA PHE A 199 -0.45 0.46 -19.61
C PHE A 199 0.86 -0.26 -19.33
N PHE A 200 1.15 -0.59 -18.06
CA PHE A 200 2.41 -1.23 -17.69
C PHE A 200 2.57 -2.64 -18.26
N PHE A 201 1.46 -3.37 -18.48
CA PHE A 201 1.51 -4.63 -19.20
C PHE A 201 1.88 -4.47 -20.67
N LYS A 202 1.34 -3.46 -21.33
CA LYS A 202 1.60 -3.18 -22.76
C LYS A 202 3.00 -2.58 -22.97
N ASP A 203 3.53 -1.85 -22.00
CA ASP A 203 4.80 -1.11 -22.10
C ASP A 203 6.03 -1.92 -21.65
N ARG A 204 5.90 -3.24 -21.53
CA ARG A 204 7.05 -4.12 -21.23
C ARG A 204 8.04 -4.13 -22.38
N ALA A 205 9.31 -4.03 -22.04
CA ALA A 205 10.38 -4.10 -23.04
C ALA A 205 11.56 -4.98 -22.53
N PRO A 206 11.86 -6.10 -23.23
CA PRO A 206 11.15 -6.72 -24.36
C PRO A 206 9.85 -7.43 -23.93
N GLN A 207 8.77 -7.27 -24.66
CA GLN A 207 7.47 -7.90 -24.31
C GLN A 207 7.56 -9.42 -24.15
N ALA A 208 8.31 -10.07 -25.04
CA ALA A 208 8.45 -11.54 -25.07
C ALA A 208 9.09 -12.11 -23.80
N TRP A 209 9.81 -11.32 -23.03
CA TRP A 209 10.48 -11.79 -21.81
C TRP A 209 9.53 -11.83 -20.60
N ASN A 210 8.37 -11.22 -20.71
CA ASN A 210 7.35 -11.18 -19.67
C ASN A 210 7.89 -10.64 -18.32
N GLN A 211 8.79 -9.68 -18.39
CA GLN A 211 9.54 -9.09 -17.29
C GLN A 211 9.57 -7.56 -17.41
N TRP A 212 9.94 -6.90 -16.32
CA TRP A 212 10.24 -5.47 -16.29
C TRP A 212 11.68 -5.24 -15.86
N ALA A 213 12.30 -4.22 -16.45
CA ALA A 213 13.61 -3.73 -16.01
C ALA A 213 13.45 -2.83 -14.79
N GLU A 214 14.53 -2.56 -14.08
CA GLU A 214 14.57 -1.57 -13.00
C GLU A 214 14.28 -0.15 -13.53
N VAL A 215 15.02 0.26 -14.52
CA VAL A 215 14.84 1.51 -15.26
C VAL A 215 15.06 1.24 -16.74
N VAL A 216 14.28 1.86 -17.60
CA VAL A 216 14.36 1.65 -19.04
C VAL A 216 13.99 2.88 -19.82
N SER A 217 14.73 3.15 -20.92
CA SER A 217 14.32 4.15 -21.90
C SER A 217 13.14 3.64 -22.73
N ARG A 218 12.13 4.46 -22.95
CA ARG A 218 11.04 4.15 -23.87
C ARG A 218 11.48 4.10 -25.34
N THR A 219 12.59 4.74 -25.66
CA THR A 219 13.17 4.70 -27.02
C THR A 219 14.11 3.50 -27.11
N PRO A 220 13.81 2.48 -27.93
CA PRO A 220 14.69 1.34 -28.10
C PRO A 220 16.10 1.75 -28.53
N ARG A 221 17.12 1.10 -27.94
CA ARG A 221 18.55 1.34 -28.24
C ARG A 221 19.05 2.77 -27.93
N LYS A 222 18.26 3.54 -27.17
CA LYS A 222 18.69 4.83 -26.63
C LYS A 222 18.56 4.78 -25.12
N PRO A 223 19.40 4.01 -24.43
CA PRO A 223 19.35 3.91 -22.99
C PRO A 223 19.77 5.25 -22.37
N PHE A 224 18.94 5.79 -21.50
CA PHE A 224 19.31 6.87 -20.60
C PHE A 224 19.98 6.27 -19.35
N PHE A 225 19.36 5.26 -18.81
CA PHE A 225 19.84 4.45 -17.71
C PHE A 225 19.33 3.03 -17.92
N VAL A 226 20.13 2.02 -17.64
CA VAL A 226 19.75 0.61 -17.74
C VAL A 226 20.11 -0.06 -16.43
N GLY A 227 19.08 -0.36 -15.65
CA GLY A 227 19.21 -1.19 -14.47
C GLY A 227 19.11 -2.68 -14.79
N ASP A 228 18.89 -3.49 -13.77
CA ASP A 228 18.77 -4.93 -13.89
C ASP A 228 17.58 -5.35 -14.75
N LEU A 229 17.75 -6.42 -15.53
CA LEU A 229 16.69 -7.09 -16.26
C LEU A 229 16.96 -8.62 -16.28
N PRO A 230 16.10 -9.45 -15.70
CA PRO A 230 14.87 -9.13 -14.97
C PRO A 230 15.17 -8.48 -13.61
N HIS A 231 14.21 -7.64 -13.11
CA HIS A 231 14.36 -6.98 -11.83
C HIS A 231 13.33 -7.50 -10.81
N ALA A 232 13.83 -8.20 -9.77
CA ALA A 232 12.98 -8.89 -8.81
C ALA A 232 12.12 -7.94 -7.97
N TRP A 233 12.61 -6.74 -7.67
CA TRP A 233 11.86 -5.76 -6.91
C TRP A 233 10.62 -5.27 -7.66
N VAL A 234 10.78 -4.91 -8.94
CA VAL A 234 9.64 -4.54 -9.79
C VAL A 234 8.65 -5.69 -9.93
N ALA A 235 9.15 -6.94 -10.03
CA ALA A 235 8.27 -8.12 -10.04
C ALA A 235 7.47 -8.25 -8.74
N SER A 236 8.07 -7.94 -7.59
CA SER A 236 7.37 -7.94 -6.30
C SER A 236 6.31 -6.82 -6.21
N ASP A 237 6.60 -5.65 -6.77
CA ASP A 237 5.65 -4.53 -6.83
C ASP A 237 4.44 -4.87 -7.73
N PHE A 238 4.69 -5.55 -8.86
CA PHE A 238 3.63 -6.10 -9.71
C PHE A 238 2.76 -7.11 -8.95
N LEU A 239 3.39 -8.12 -8.32
CA LEU A 239 2.66 -9.15 -7.57
C LEU A 239 1.81 -8.54 -6.45
N ARG A 240 2.36 -7.62 -5.67
CA ARG A 240 1.63 -6.92 -4.62
C ARG A 240 0.45 -6.15 -5.19
N SER A 241 0.66 -5.38 -6.26
CA SER A 241 -0.40 -4.60 -6.91
C SER A 241 -1.51 -5.49 -7.43
N ALA A 242 -1.16 -6.60 -8.09
CA ALA A 242 -2.12 -7.56 -8.59
C ALA A 242 -2.93 -8.22 -7.46
N LEU A 243 -2.27 -8.62 -6.37
CA LEU A 243 -2.94 -9.24 -5.23
C LEU A 243 -3.83 -8.24 -4.47
N ASP A 244 -3.37 -6.99 -4.29
CA ASP A 244 -4.16 -5.93 -3.65
C ASP A 244 -5.46 -5.62 -4.43
N MET A 245 -5.49 -5.84 -5.76
CA MET A 245 -6.73 -5.72 -6.54
C MET A 245 -7.81 -6.71 -6.07
N PHE A 246 -7.40 -7.91 -5.64
CA PHE A 246 -8.32 -8.95 -5.16
C PHE A 246 -8.56 -8.87 -3.66
N ALA A 247 -7.51 -8.63 -2.87
CA ALA A 247 -7.67 -8.47 -1.43
C ALA A 247 -6.47 -7.75 -0.81
N TYR A 248 -6.73 -6.81 0.09
CA TYR A 248 -5.68 -6.18 0.89
C TYR A 248 -6.10 -6.03 2.36
N THR A 249 -5.12 -6.07 3.26
CA THR A 249 -5.33 -5.81 4.68
C THR A 249 -5.48 -4.30 4.91
N ARG A 250 -6.55 -3.91 5.60
CA ARG A 250 -6.76 -2.55 6.07
C ARG A 250 -6.58 -2.51 7.59
N GLU A 251 -5.51 -1.85 8.03
CA GLU A 251 -5.08 -1.91 9.43
C GLU A 251 -5.95 -1.08 10.38
N ARG A 252 -6.58 0.01 9.88
CA ARG A 252 -7.43 0.88 10.70
C ARG A 252 -8.49 0.11 11.50
N ASP A 253 -9.06 -0.91 10.92
CA ASP A 253 -10.16 -1.68 11.49
C ASP A 253 -9.90 -3.19 11.43
N ASP A 254 -8.64 -3.57 11.18
CA ASP A 254 -8.20 -4.96 11.09
C ASP A 254 -9.10 -5.81 10.19
N SER A 255 -9.37 -5.33 8.97
CA SER A 255 -10.22 -5.97 7.98
C SER A 255 -9.46 -6.38 6.72
N LEU A 256 -10.03 -7.32 5.94
CA LEU A 256 -9.61 -7.61 4.57
C LEU A 256 -10.62 -6.98 3.61
N VAL A 257 -10.17 -6.06 2.77
CA VAL A 257 -10.99 -5.43 1.73
C VAL A 257 -10.91 -6.26 0.47
N LEU A 258 -12.07 -6.69 -0.05
CA LEU A 258 -12.18 -7.60 -1.18
C LEU A 258 -12.46 -6.84 -2.49
N ALA A 259 -11.85 -7.31 -3.57
CA ALA A 259 -12.13 -6.90 -4.95
C ALA A 259 -12.08 -5.38 -5.21
N ALA A 260 -11.33 -4.62 -4.40
CA ALA A 260 -11.31 -3.16 -4.49
C ALA A 260 -10.72 -2.64 -5.82
N GLY A 261 -9.83 -3.41 -6.45
CA GLY A 261 -9.22 -3.06 -7.74
C GLY A 261 -9.72 -3.87 -8.94
N VAL A 262 -10.65 -4.82 -8.73
CA VAL A 262 -11.15 -5.67 -9.82
C VAL A 262 -12.00 -4.85 -10.80
N PRO A 263 -11.68 -4.84 -12.11
CA PRO A 263 -12.48 -4.14 -13.11
C PRO A 263 -13.95 -4.64 -13.16
N LEU A 264 -14.88 -3.72 -13.42
CA LEU A 264 -16.30 -4.06 -13.37
C LEU A 264 -16.73 -5.04 -14.47
N ASP A 265 -16.12 -4.94 -15.64
CA ASP A 265 -16.36 -5.86 -16.77
C ASP A 265 -15.90 -7.29 -16.50
N TRP A 266 -14.95 -7.48 -15.59
CA TRP A 266 -14.53 -8.81 -15.13
C TRP A 266 -15.58 -9.51 -14.26
N LEU A 267 -16.55 -8.78 -13.76
CA LEU A 267 -17.63 -9.35 -12.93
C LEU A 267 -18.75 -9.98 -13.79
N ASP A 268 -18.75 -9.74 -15.10
CA ASP A 268 -19.73 -10.32 -16.03
C ASP A 268 -19.39 -11.77 -16.39
N GLY A 269 -20.40 -12.52 -16.78
CA GLY A 269 -20.24 -13.93 -17.15
C GLY A 269 -19.90 -14.80 -15.94
N GLU A 270 -18.74 -15.45 -15.96
CA GLU A 270 -18.28 -16.29 -14.85
C GLU A 270 -17.76 -15.50 -13.66
N GLY A 271 -17.42 -14.20 -13.87
CA GLY A 271 -16.88 -13.33 -12.84
C GLY A 271 -15.42 -13.62 -12.52
N VAL A 272 -15.02 -13.31 -11.29
CA VAL A 272 -13.67 -13.55 -10.78
C VAL A 272 -13.70 -14.48 -9.57
N ALA A 273 -12.63 -15.25 -9.40
CA ALA A 273 -12.43 -16.06 -8.20
C ALA A 273 -10.97 -16.00 -7.78
N ILE A 274 -10.73 -16.11 -6.47
CA ILE A 274 -9.42 -16.34 -5.89
C ILE A 274 -9.51 -17.51 -4.94
N GLU A 275 -8.52 -18.40 -5.01
CA GLU A 275 -8.47 -19.60 -4.18
C GLU A 275 -7.16 -19.66 -3.40
N GLY A 276 -7.26 -19.86 -2.10
CA GLY A 276 -6.11 -20.14 -1.24
C GLY A 276 -5.11 -18.98 -1.10
N LEU A 277 -5.53 -17.72 -1.29
CA LEU A 277 -4.67 -16.57 -1.06
C LEU A 277 -4.22 -16.53 0.41
N TYR A 278 -2.92 -16.55 0.63
CA TYR A 278 -2.38 -16.42 1.98
C TYR A 278 -2.51 -14.99 2.50
N THR A 279 -3.15 -14.85 3.65
CA THR A 279 -3.28 -13.59 4.39
C THR A 279 -2.69 -13.76 5.80
N PRO A 280 -2.46 -12.69 6.55
CA PRO A 280 -2.07 -12.79 7.96
C PRO A 280 -3.04 -13.59 8.84
N HIS A 281 -4.30 -13.71 8.40
CA HIS A 281 -5.40 -14.37 9.13
C HIS A 281 -5.71 -15.78 8.64
N GLY A 282 -4.92 -16.31 7.71
CA GLY A 282 -5.13 -17.60 7.09
C GLY A 282 -5.42 -17.52 5.59
N ARG A 283 -5.89 -18.63 5.02
CA ARG A 283 -6.22 -18.68 3.59
C ARG A 283 -7.54 -17.97 3.30
N LEU A 284 -7.56 -17.18 2.24
CA LEU A 284 -8.76 -16.54 1.71
C LEU A 284 -9.13 -17.17 0.38
N GLY A 285 -10.41 -17.46 0.20
CA GLY A 285 -11.01 -17.83 -1.08
C GLY A 285 -12.38 -17.16 -1.21
N TYR A 286 -12.69 -16.66 -2.40
CA TYR A 286 -14.02 -16.15 -2.73
C TYR A 286 -14.23 -16.14 -4.25
N SER A 287 -15.51 -16.12 -4.67
CA SER A 287 -15.90 -15.76 -6.02
C SER A 287 -16.80 -14.52 -6.00
N LEU A 288 -16.71 -13.69 -7.04
CA LEU A 288 -17.50 -12.48 -7.20
C LEU A 288 -17.92 -12.35 -8.66
N ARG A 289 -19.24 -12.27 -8.90
CA ARG A 289 -19.80 -12.13 -10.26
C ARG A 289 -21.07 -11.29 -10.29
N ARG A 290 -21.35 -10.75 -11.46
CA ARG A 290 -22.64 -10.13 -11.77
C ARG A 290 -23.47 -11.08 -12.63
N SER A 291 -24.63 -11.48 -12.15
CA SER A 291 -25.58 -12.34 -12.89
C SER A 291 -26.98 -12.01 -12.44
N ASP A 292 -27.93 -12.07 -13.38
CA ASP A 292 -29.38 -11.90 -13.14
C ASP A 292 -29.74 -10.61 -12.37
N GLY A 293 -29.07 -9.50 -12.69
CA GLY A 293 -29.30 -8.21 -12.02
C GLY A 293 -28.79 -8.15 -10.58
N GLN A 294 -27.93 -9.09 -10.19
CA GLN A 294 -27.35 -9.14 -8.84
C GLN A 294 -25.82 -9.22 -8.91
N LEU A 295 -25.18 -8.57 -7.94
CA LEU A 295 -23.80 -8.86 -7.57
C LEU A 295 -23.81 -10.01 -6.55
N GLN A 296 -23.09 -11.08 -6.83
CA GLN A 296 -23.04 -12.30 -6.04
C GLN A 296 -21.61 -12.49 -5.55
N LEU A 297 -21.41 -12.48 -4.22
CA LEU A 297 -20.14 -12.83 -3.58
C LEU A 297 -20.35 -14.11 -2.77
N ASP A 298 -19.54 -15.11 -3.01
CA ASP A 298 -19.51 -16.34 -2.25
C ASP A 298 -18.11 -16.49 -1.61
N VAL A 299 -18.04 -16.47 -0.27
CA VAL A 299 -16.79 -16.61 0.49
C VAL A 299 -16.58 -18.10 0.80
N ALA A 300 -15.36 -18.59 0.67
CA ALA A 300 -15.02 -19.98 0.99
C ALA A 300 -15.24 -20.28 2.49
N ALA A 301 -15.65 -21.50 2.79
CA ALA A 301 -15.97 -21.93 4.16
C ALA A 301 -14.75 -21.99 5.09
N GLU A 302 -13.56 -22.22 4.52
CA GLU A 302 -12.28 -22.26 5.22
C GLU A 302 -11.55 -20.89 5.25
N ALA A 303 -12.20 -19.81 4.81
CA ALA A 303 -11.58 -18.50 4.77
C ALA A 303 -11.18 -18.02 6.18
N GLY A 304 -9.92 -17.62 6.32
CA GLY A 304 -9.43 -16.94 7.52
C GLY A 304 -10.02 -15.53 7.61
N LEU A 305 -10.58 -15.20 8.77
CA LEU A 305 -11.17 -13.88 9.00
C LEU A 305 -10.32 -13.05 9.97
N PRO A 306 -10.03 -11.79 9.63
CA PRO A 306 -9.51 -10.83 10.60
C PRO A 306 -10.59 -10.42 11.61
N PRO A 307 -10.22 -9.85 12.76
CA PRO A 307 -11.18 -9.32 13.74
C PRO A 307 -12.19 -8.35 13.16
N GLY A 308 -11.80 -7.51 12.19
CA GLY A 308 -12.66 -6.59 11.48
C GLY A 308 -13.51 -7.21 10.36
N GLY A 309 -13.37 -8.52 10.10
CA GLY A 309 -14.10 -9.23 9.06
C GLY A 309 -13.63 -8.92 7.64
N LEU A 310 -14.40 -9.39 6.67
CA LEU A 310 -14.20 -9.05 5.26
C LEU A 310 -15.06 -7.82 4.92
N VAL A 311 -14.57 -7.00 4.01
CA VAL A 311 -15.24 -5.78 3.55
C VAL A 311 -15.39 -5.83 2.04
N LEU A 312 -16.62 -5.72 1.56
CA LEU A 312 -16.92 -5.48 0.15
C LEU A 312 -17.25 -3.99 -0.01
N ALA A 313 -16.40 -3.25 -0.72
CA ALA A 313 -16.72 -1.88 -1.12
C ALA A 313 -17.67 -1.89 -2.32
N TRP A 314 -18.73 -1.05 -2.30
CA TRP A 314 -19.67 -0.97 -3.41
C TRP A 314 -18.97 -0.53 -4.70
N PRO A 315 -19.02 -1.36 -5.76
CA PRO A 315 -18.19 -1.10 -6.93
C PRO A 315 -18.85 -0.22 -7.98
N TYR A 316 -20.16 0.01 -7.89
CA TYR A 316 -20.93 0.72 -8.91
C TYR A 316 -21.26 2.16 -8.50
N PRO A 317 -21.59 3.05 -9.45
CA PRO A 317 -22.17 4.36 -9.13
C PRO A 317 -23.50 4.22 -8.36
N GLY A 318 -23.81 5.21 -7.51
CA GLY A 318 -25.04 5.22 -6.74
C GLY A 318 -24.99 4.33 -5.49
N THR A 319 -26.16 4.02 -4.96
CA THR A 319 -26.31 3.21 -3.75
C THR A 319 -26.63 1.75 -4.08
N PRO A 320 -26.12 0.80 -3.29
CA PRO A 320 -26.48 -0.61 -3.44
C PRO A 320 -27.99 -0.83 -3.21
N GLY A 321 -28.55 -1.75 -3.97
CA GLY A 321 -29.94 -2.17 -3.81
C GLY A 321 -30.16 -3.13 -2.64
N ALA A 322 -31.30 -3.83 -2.64
CA ALA A 322 -31.61 -4.83 -1.61
C ALA A 322 -30.45 -5.83 -1.47
N THR A 323 -30.00 -6.01 -0.25
CA THR A 323 -28.82 -6.80 0.06
C THR A 323 -29.13 -7.85 1.11
N THR A 324 -28.66 -9.08 0.88
CA THR A 324 -28.73 -10.16 1.86
C THR A 324 -27.38 -10.80 2.08
N ILE A 325 -27.14 -11.30 3.31
CA ILE A 325 -26.06 -12.23 3.65
C ILE A 325 -26.72 -13.53 4.14
N ASP A 326 -26.51 -14.62 3.42
CA ASP A 326 -27.14 -15.94 3.66
C ASP A 326 -28.67 -15.90 3.76
N GLY A 327 -29.29 -15.02 2.97
CA GLY A 327 -30.74 -14.83 2.92
C GLY A 327 -31.28 -13.78 3.91
N GLU A 328 -30.51 -13.37 4.90
CA GLU A 328 -30.91 -12.36 5.87
C GLU A 328 -30.56 -10.94 5.38
N PRO A 329 -31.46 -9.95 5.57
CA PRO A 329 -31.21 -8.58 5.17
C PRO A 329 -29.94 -8.02 5.80
N ALA A 330 -29.12 -7.32 4.99
CA ALA A 330 -27.88 -6.69 5.43
C ALA A 330 -27.83 -5.22 5.01
N GLN A 331 -27.09 -4.42 5.78
CA GLN A 331 -27.00 -2.97 5.57
C GLN A 331 -25.58 -2.55 5.22
N TRP A 332 -25.50 -1.66 4.26
CA TRP A 332 -24.30 -0.95 3.89
C TRP A 332 -24.07 0.27 4.82
N ARG A 333 -22.80 0.53 5.12
CA ARG A 333 -22.38 1.75 5.85
C ARG A 333 -21.24 2.39 5.08
N ASP A 334 -21.37 3.65 4.75
CA ASP A 334 -20.36 4.43 4.01
C ASP A 334 -19.86 3.73 2.72
N GLY A 335 -20.78 3.07 1.99
CA GLY A 335 -20.46 2.34 0.77
C GLY A 335 -19.75 0.99 0.99
N GLU A 336 -19.71 0.48 2.23
CA GLU A 336 -19.09 -0.79 2.59
C GLU A 336 -20.09 -1.77 3.20
N LEU A 337 -19.97 -3.03 2.79
CA LEU A 337 -20.66 -4.17 3.41
C LEU A 337 -19.67 -5.01 4.20
N ARG A 338 -19.91 -5.19 5.49
CA ARG A 338 -19.08 -6.00 6.36
C ARG A 338 -19.61 -7.43 6.49
N ILE A 339 -18.70 -8.40 6.32
CA ILE A 339 -18.99 -9.84 6.34
C ILE A 339 -18.19 -10.45 7.49
N ALA A 340 -18.89 -10.95 8.49
CA ALA A 340 -18.30 -11.38 9.77
C ALA A 340 -18.12 -12.90 9.90
N ARG A 341 -18.36 -13.68 8.84
CA ARG A 341 -18.23 -15.15 8.91
C ARG A 341 -17.68 -15.74 7.60
N PRO A 342 -16.92 -16.83 7.67
CA PRO A 342 -16.53 -17.59 6.49
C PRO A 342 -17.77 -18.32 5.92
N GLY A 343 -17.70 -18.73 4.66
CA GLY A 343 -18.79 -19.41 3.97
C GLY A 343 -20.00 -18.55 3.65
N ALA A 344 -19.91 -17.22 3.88
CA ALA A 344 -21.01 -16.29 3.66
C ALA A 344 -21.35 -16.16 2.16
N ARG A 345 -22.66 -16.08 1.87
CA ARG A 345 -23.20 -15.81 0.53
C ARG A 345 -23.88 -14.46 0.52
N VAL A 346 -23.29 -13.51 -0.19
CA VAL A 346 -23.83 -12.15 -0.33
C VAL A 346 -24.54 -12.01 -1.66
N ARG A 347 -25.72 -11.40 -1.65
CA ARG A 347 -26.51 -11.07 -2.84
C ARG A 347 -26.94 -9.62 -2.76
N VAL A 348 -26.61 -8.84 -3.78
CA VAL A 348 -26.89 -7.39 -3.83
C VAL A 348 -27.60 -7.10 -5.14
N ALA A 349 -28.78 -6.50 -5.10
CA ALA A 349 -29.43 -6.02 -6.32
C ALA A 349 -28.61 -4.87 -6.94
N VAL A 350 -28.27 -5.01 -8.22
CA VAL A 350 -27.55 -4.00 -9.00
C VAL A 350 -28.56 -3.17 -9.76
N PRO A 351 -28.41 -1.83 -9.80
CA PRO A 351 -29.31 -0.94 -10.53
C PRO A 351 -29.39 -1.22 -12.02
#